data_3df9da226d751542e9dbf30b260ec8b2
#
_entry.id   3df9da226d751542e9dbf30b260ec8b2
#
_cell.length_a   1.000
_cell.length_b   1.000
_cell.length_c   1.000
_cell.angle_alpha   90.00
_cell.angle_beta   90.00
_cell.angle_gamma   90.00
#
_symmetry.space_group_name_H-M   'P 1'
#
loop_
_entity.id
_entity.type
_entity.pdbx_description
1 polymer ?
#
loop_
_entity_poly.entity_id
_entity_poly.type
_entity_poly.pdbx_seq_one_letter_code
_entity_poly.pdbx_strand_id
1 'polypeptide(L)'
;MVRTRKWLWIILFSGLGVGGAIPVLAQNSGHGYEGYEPAGRFPHSVVVADLNKDGHLDMAIAGSAERKITVLLGDGRGGVAANHSYEVGRGPVWVTAGDFDGDGHPDLVSANSGAGTVTLYLNDGRGRFVKRQELEGFQGPVALVAADFDRDGRVDLAVADTLLSTVLVHRGDGKGGMNLVAQYPAGSRPHILAQTDLNRDGVVDLVVTSLGQHTISVLLGKVDGTFEEPRVVKVKRFPHYMAFADFTGDGHEDVAIVCAGDDTLVLLAGDGKGNLRKLAEFPTGVNPHPVVAGDFTGDGRLDLIVGNRSTNDLTILKRDGTGQFTRLPDVKVPDDPIVLGAGDFNEDGKPDLVLVFASLHRAAIYLGDGRGGFTPMVSSPTR
;
A
#
# COMPACT_ATOMS: atom_id res chain seq x y z
N MET A 1 -12.83 15.55 -27.63
CA MET A 1 -13.07 14.31 -26.88
C MET A 1 -11.73 13.91 -26.27
N VAL A 2 -11.44 14.40 -25.09
CA VAL A 2 -10.23 14.05 -24.33
C VAL A 2 -10.59 12.80 -23.53
N ARG A 3 -10.00 11.65 -23.87
CA ARG A 3 -10.09 10.45 -23.07
C ARG A 3 -9.19 10.64 -21.85
N THR A 4 -9.77 11.05 -20.73
CA THR A 4 -9.13 10.96 -19.44
C THR A 4 -8.93 9.48 -19.10
N ARG A 5 -7.71 8.97 -19.26
CA ARG A 5 -7.31 7.69 -18.70
C ARG A 5 -7.28 7.88 -17.17
N LYS A 6 -8.31 7.42 -16.47
CA LYS A 6 -8.28 7.26 -15.03
C LYS A 6 -7.32 6.11 -14.73
N TRP A 7 -6.09 6.42 -14.39
CA TRP A 7 -5.17 5.48 -13.78
C TRP A 7 -5.60 5.32 -12.33
N LEU A 8 -6.22 4.18 -12.00
CA LEU A 8 -6.47 3.81 -10.61
C LEU A 8 -5.16 3.21 -10.08
N TRP A 9 -4.40 3.99 -9.34
CA TRP A 9 -3.16 3.53 -8.71
C TRP A 9 -3.50 2.87 -7.38
N ILE A 10 -3.23 1.57 -7.26
CA ILE A 10 -3.36 0.82 -6.01
C ILE A 10 -1.97 0.75 -5.39
N ILE A 11 -1.82 1.37 -4.24
CA ILE A 11 -0.58 1.48 -3.49
C ILE A 11 -0.73 0.72 -2.17
N LEU A 12 0.23 -0.14 -1.86
CA LEU A 12 0.27 -0.98 -0.66
C LEU A 12 1.73 -1.26 -0.25
N PHE A 13 2.33 -1.37 0.86
CA PHE A 13 2.22 -1.22 2.31
C PHE A 13 3.29 -1.99 3.09
N SER A 14 3.34 -1.84 4.38
CA SER A 14 4.35 -2.13 5.39
C SER A 14 4.33 -3.51 6.07
N GLY A 15 5.38 -3.87 6.81
CA GLY A 15 5.48 -5.06 7.63
C GLY A 15 6.00 -4.84 9.04
N LEU A 16 5.43 -5.56 10.04
CA LEU A 16 5.97 -5.66 11.39
C LEU A 16 7.05 -6.75 11.46
N GLY A 17 8.30 -6.36 11.73
CA GLY A 17 9.36 -7.27 12.15
C GLY A 17 9.23 -7.58 13.64
N VAL A 18 9.30 -8.87 14.01
CA VAL A 18 9.35 -9.32 15.41
C VAL A 18 10.68 -8.90 16.04
N GLY A 19 10.58 -8.25 17.19
CA GLY A 19 11.63 -7.52 17.86
C GLY A 19 12.88 -8.31 18.24
N GLY A 20 14.00 -7.69 17.95
CA GLY A 20 15.22 -7.75 18.72
C GLY A 20 15.65 -6.31 18.96
N ALA A 21 15.76 -5.89 20.21
CA ALA A 21 16.28 -4.57 20.56
C ALA A 21 17.73 -4.46 20.12
N ILE A 22 17.96 -3.72 19.02
CA ILE A 22 19.31 -3.25 18.67
C ILE A 22 19.45 -1.87 19.27
N PRO A 23 20.51 -1.59 20.04
CA PRO A 23 20.74 -0.26 20.60
C PRO A 23 20.93 0.73 19.46
N VAL A 24 20.07 1.74 19.40
CA VAL A 24 20.17 2.86 18.48
C VAL A 24 21.38 3.70 18.90
N LEU A 25 22.51 3.50 18.25
CA LEU A 25 23.56 4.51 18.20
C LEU A 25 23.09 5.58 17.22
N ALA A 26 22.53 6.65 17.76
CA ALA A 26 22.28 7.87 17.01
C ALA A 26 23.64 8.48 16.63
N GLN A 27 24.21 8.08 15.51
CA GLN A 27 25.27 8.84 14.87
C GLN A 27 24.59 9.83 13.90
N ASN A 28 24.55 11.09 14.32
CA ASN A 28 24.42 12.22 13.44
C ASN A 28 25.62 12.25 12.48
N SER A 29 25.60 11.46 11.44
CA SER A 29 26.47 11.66 10.30
C SER A 29 25.83 12.76 9.44
N GLY A 30 26.38 13.96 9.52
CA GLY A 30 25.94 15.14 8.76
C GLY A 30 26.24 15.05 7.26
N HIS A 31 25.82 13.97 6.62
CA HIS A 31 25.74 13.88 5.17
C HIS A 31 24.26 13.98 4.83
N GLY A 32 23.83 15.17 4.38
CA GLY A 32 22.49 15.38 3.86
C GLY A 32 22.27 14.46 2.64
N TYR A 33 21.33 13.56 2.75
CA TYR A 33 20.77 12.87 1.58
C TYR A 33 19.87 13.89 0.87
N GLU A 34 20.40 14.58 -0.13
CA GLU A 34 19.63 15.50 -0.97
C GLU A 34 18.53 14.69 -1.69
N GLY A 35 17.29 15.19 -1.71
CA GLY A 35 16.14 14.52 -2.30
C GLY A 35 15.45 13.49 -1.42
N TYR A 36 15.76 13.43 -0.12
CA TYR A 36 15.13 12.52 0.83
C TYR A 36 14.32 13.30 1.88
N GLU A 37 13.01 13.07 1.89
CA GLU A 37 12.08 13.74 2.78
C GLU A 37 11.88 12.99 4.10
N PRO A 38 11.63 13.71 5.23
CA PRO A 38 11.33 13.05 6.50
C PRO A 38 10.04 12.23 6.41
N ALA A 39 10.10 10.94 6.71
CA ALA A 39 8.95 10.02 6.69
C ALA A 39 8.43 9.64 8.09
N GLY A 40 8.89 10.34 9.14
CA GLY A 40 8.66 9.93 10.52
C GLY A 40 9.57 8.77 10.92
N ARG A 41 9.65 8.48 12.24
CA ARG A 41 10.50 7.39 12.75
C ARG A 41 9.82 6.04 12.58
N PHE A 42 10.52 5.07 11.98
CA PHE A 42 10.01 3.76 11.60
C PHE A 42 8.72 3.87 10.77
N PRO A 43 8.80 4.42 9.55
CA PRO A 43 7.66 4.48 8.65
C PRO A 43 7.23 3.05 8.25
N HIS A 44 5.93 2.82 8.09
CA HIS A 44 5.37 1.50 7.80
C HIS A 44 4.46 1.46 6.58
N SER A 45 3.75 2.53 6.27
CA SER A 45 2.90 2.60 5.09
C SER A 45 2.88 3.99 4.50
N VAL A 46 2.58 4.08 3.21
CA VAL A 46 2.30 5.33 2.51
C VAL A 46 0.99 5.18 1.73
N VAL A 47 0.20 6.24 1.70
CA VAL A 47 -0.85 6.42 0.69
C VAL A 47 -0.44 7.58 -0.19
N VAL A 48 -0.65 7.43 -1.51
CA VAL A 48 -0.41 8.47 -2.51
C VAL A 48 -1.74 8.88 -3.11
N ALA A 49 -2.07 10.16 -3.04
CA ALA A 49 -3.28 10.75 -3.60
C ALA A 49 -3.09 12.27 -3.73
N ASP A 50 -3.91 12.93 -4.53
CA ASP A 50 -4.03 14.38 -4.51
C ASP A 50 -4.90 14.80 -3.31
N LEU A 51 -4.25 15.04 -2.17
CA LEU A 51 -4.89 15.29 -0.88
C LEU A 51 -5.42 16.72 -0.73
N ASN A 52 -4.88 17.67 -1.49
CA ASN A 52 -5.26 19.08 -1.43
C ASN A 52 -6.00 19.58 -2.69
N LYS A 53 -6.22 18.67 -3.66
CA LYS A 53 -6.88 18.92 -4.95
C LYS A 53 -6.22 20.02 -5.80
N ASP A 54 -4.90 20.11 -5.74
CA ASP A 54 -4.13 21.01 -6.60
C ASP A 54 -3.72 20.36 -7.94
N GLY A 55 -3.98 19.07 -8.11
CA GLY A 55 -3.67 18.28 -9.29
C GLY A 55 -2.35 17.52 -9.19
N HIS A 56 -1.58 17.71 -8.13
CA HIS A 56 -0.31 17.03 -7.89
C HIS A 56 -0.46 15.85 -6.92
N LEU A 57 0.44 14.88 -7.01
CA LEU A 57 0.43 13.74 -6.09
C LEU A 57 1.08 14.10 -4.76
N ASP A 58 0.36 13.81 -3.68
CA ASP A 58 0.78 13.97 -2.30
C ASP A 58 1.00 12.61 -1.64
N MET A 59 1.57 12.60 -0.44
CA MET A 59 1.81 11.39 0.33
C MET A 59 1.36 11.56 1.78
N ALA A 60 0.72 10.52 2.36
CA ALA A 60 0.57 10.41 3.80
C ALA A 60 1.27 9.14 4.30
N ILE A 61 2.11 9.27 5.33
CA ILE A 61 3.01 8.21 5.82
C ILE A 61 2.74 7.95 7.30
N ALA A 62 2.56 6.67 7.68
CA ALA A 62 2.43 6.26 9.07
C ALA A 62 3.80 5.98 9.71
N GLY A 63 4.18 6.76 10.73
CA GLY A 63 5.45 6.64 11.46
C GLY A 63 5.26 6.04 12.86
N SER A 64 5.54 4.75 13.04
CA SER A 64 5.11 3.99 14.22
C SER A 64 5.75 4.42 15.55
N ALA A 65 6.96 4.94 15.52
CA ALA A 65 7.65 5.37 16.74
C ALA A 65 7.27 6.80 17.22
N GLU A 66 6.62 7.60 16.38
CA GLU A 66 6.31 9.01 16.69
C GLU A 66 4.83 9.26 16.99
N ARG A 67 3.96 8.24 16.86
CA ARG A 67 2.51 8.39 17.03
C ARG A 67 1.93 9.44 16.09
N LYS A 68 2.39 9.47 14.84
CA LYS A 68 2.04 10.49 13.85
C LYS A 68 1.81 9.90 12.47
N ILE A 69 0.94 10.56 11.72
CA ILE A 69 0.91 10.53 10.26
C ILE A 69 1.66 11.78 9.79
N THR A 70 2.59 11.62 8.84
CA THR A 70 3.24 12.73 8.15
C THR A 70 2.62 12.87 6.77
N VAL A 71 2.10 14.06 6.45
CA VAL A 71 1.55 14.41 5.13
C VAL A 71 2.58 15.28 4.41
N LEU A 72 2.98 14.85 3.21
CA LEU A 72 3.89 15.56 2.32
C LEU A 72 3.10 15.99 1.08
N LEU A 73 2.93 17.30 0.88
CA LEU A 73 2.24 17.84 -0.29
C LEU A 73 3.24 18.01 -1.44
N GLY A 74 2.94 17.43 -2.59
CA GLY A 74 3.77 17.45 -3.77
C GLY A 74 3.80 18.82 -4.47
N ASP A 75 4.79 19.05 -5.31
CA ASP A 75 4.94 20.29 -6.09
C ASP A 75 4.75 20.08 -7.60
N GLY A 76 4.35 18.85 -8.01
CA GLY A 76 4.21 18.44 -9.41
C GLY A 76 5.53 18.36 -10.20
N ARG A 77 6.67 18.49 -9.50
CA ARG A 77 8.02 18.42 -10.09
C ARG A 77 8.88 17.31 -9.47
N GLY A 78 8.21 16.47 -8.69
CA GLY A 78 8.85 15.40 -7.92
C GLY A 78 9.37 15.84 -6.56
N GLY A 79 9.20 17.12 -6.18
CA GLY A 79 9.56 17.66 -4.86
C GLY A 79 8.38 17.76 -3.91
N VAL A 80 8.65 18.22 -2.68
CA VAL A 80 7.66 18.45 -1.62
C VAL A 80 7.51 19.95 -1.37
N ALA A 81 6.31 20.49 -1.58
CA ALA A 81 5.98 21.91 -1.36
C ALA A 81 5.74 22.21 0.13
N ALA A 82 5.16 21.26 0.88
CA ALA A 82 4.85 21.44 2.30
C ALA A 82 4.77 20.10 3.02
N ASN A 83 5.00 20.11 4.34
CA ASN A 83 4.79 18.94 5.20
C ASN A 83 3.96 19.30 6.44
N HIS A 84 3.14 18.34 6.88
CA HIS A 84 2.32 18.45 8.07
C HIS A 84 2.37 17.13 8.85
N SER A 85 2.19 17.20 10.18
CA SER A 85 2.12 16.00 11.02
C SER A 85 0.88 16.01 11.88
N TYR A 86 0.22 14.85 12.01
CA TYR A 86 -1.02 14.67 12.76
C TYR A 86 -0.85 13.57 13.80
N GLU A 87 -1.23 13.84 15.06
CA GLU A 87 -1.10 12.87 16.14
C GLU A 87 -2.17 11.79 16.05
N VAL A 88 -1.76 10.53 16.16
CA VAL A 88 -2.61 9.34 16.16
C VAL A 88 -2.35 8.46 17.39
N GLY A 89 -3.02 7.34 17.50
CA GLY A 89 -2.75 6.36 18.53
C GLY A 89 -1.31 5.84 18.50
N ARG A 90 -0.89 5.13 19.53
CA ARG A 90 0.47 4.55 19.61
C ARG A 90 0.68 3.47 18.55
N GLY A 91 1.84 3.48 17.92
CA GLY A 91 2.26 2.48 16.93
C GLY A 91 1.38 2.50 15.65
N PRO A 92 1.24 3.65 14.96
CA PRO A 92 0.56 3.65 13.67
C PRO A 92 1.40 2.86 12.65
N VAL A 93 0.76 1.88 12.03
CA VAL A 93 1.40 0.97 11.06
C VAL A 93 0.77 1.03 9.68
N TRP A 94 -0.39 1.68 9.55
CA TRP A 94 -1.11 1.80 8.31
C TRP A 94 -1.84 3.13 8.19
N VAL A 95 -1.86 3.69 6.98
CA VAL A 95 -2.70 4.82 6.62
C VAL A 95 -3.37 4.54 5.27
N THR A 96 -4.63 4.88 5.15
CA THR A 96 -5.38 4.85 3.89
C THR A 96 -6.18 6.13 3.72
N ALA A 97 -6.65 6.40 2.48
CA ALA A 97 -7.46 7.57 2.17
C ALA A 97 -8.83 7.16 1.59
N GLY A 98 -9.85 7.98 1.84
CA GLY A 98 -11.20 7.84 1.31
C GLY A 98 -12.02 9.05 1.68
N ASP A 99 -13.11 9.32 0.95
CA ASP A 99 -14.06 10.40 1.25
C ASP A 99 -15.11 9.90 2.25
N PHE A 100 -14.82 10.01 3.54
CA PHE A 100 -15.66 9.42 4.61
C PHE A 100 -16.83 10.30 5.02
N ASP A 101 -16.86 11.58 4.65
CA ASP A 101 -17.98 12.46 4.98
C ASP A 101 -18.78 12.95 3.77
N GLY A 102 -18.37 12.53 2.55
CA GLY A 102 -19.10 12.78 1.31
C GLY A 102 -18.89 14.20 0.77
N ASP A 103 -17.87 14.93 1.22
CA ASP A 103 -17.58 16.30 0.76
C ASP A 103 -16.72 16.33 -0.52
N GLY A 104 -16.27 15.17 -0.95
CA GLY A 104 -15.48 14.96 -2.15
C GLY A 104 -13.98 15.15 -1.95
N HIS A 105 -13.49 15.37 -0.74
CA HIS A 105 -12.06 15.46 -0.43
C HIS A 105 -11.57 14.15 0.21
N PRO A 106 -10.35 13.67 -0.12
CA PRO A 106 -9.83 12.45 0.50
C PRO A 106 -9.44 12.71 1.96
N ASP A 107 -10.09 12.01 2.87
CA ASP A 107 -9.81 11.94 4.30
C ASP A 107 -8.73 10.90 4.59
N LEU A 108 -8.20 10.84 5.81
CA LEU A 108 -7.19 9.87 6.23
C LEU A 108 -7.67 9.00 7.39
N VAL A 109 -7.38 7.71 7.31
CA VAL A 109 -7.60 6.74 8.39
C VAL A 109 -6.29 6.03 8.72
N SER A 110 -5.97 5.92 10.02
CA SER A 110 -4.76 5.27 10.52
C SER A 110 -5.07 4.10 11.42
N ALA A 111 -4.44 2.95 11.17
CA ALA A 111 -4.43 1.81 12.09
C ALA A 111 -3.28 1.98 13.09
N ASN A 112 -3.61 2.06 14.37
CA ASN A 112 -2.68 2.28 15.46
C ASN A 112 -2.52 0.98 16.25
N SER A 113 -1.70 0.08 15.73
CA SER A 113 -1.56 -1.31 16.24
C SER A 113 -1.14 -1.36 17.71
N GLY A 114 -0.22 -0.49 18.13
CA GLY A 114 0.24 -0.43 19.51
C GLY A 114 -0.77 0.18 20.50
N ALA A 115 -1.81 0.87 20.02
CA ALA A 115 -2.89 1.42 20.83
C ALA A 115 -4.16 0.56 20.77
N GLY A 116 -4.30 -0.33 19.76
CA GLY A 116 -5.54 -1.06 19.52
C GLY A 116 -6.68 -0.13 19.04
N THR A 117 -6.36 0.91 18.28
CA THR A 117 -7.34 1.90 17.80
C THR A 117 -7.18 2.19 16.31
N VAL A 118 -8.21 2.75 15.71
CA VAL A 118 -8.19 3.31 14.38
C VAL A 118 -8.62 4.78 14.46
N THR A 119 -7.84 5.70 13.89
CA THR A 119 -8.12 7.14 13.95
C THR A 119 -8.53 7.65 12.57
N LEU A 120 -9.68 8.33 12.50
CA LEU A 120 -10.19 9.03 11.31
C LEU A 120 -9.94 10.54 11.43
N TYR A 121 -9.41 11.12 10.38
CA TYR A 121 -9.21 12.55 10.15
C TYR A 121 -9.98 13.01 8.93
N LEU A 122 -10.78 14.06 9.06
CA LEU A 122 -11.43 14.72 7.92
C LEU A 122 -10.55 15.83 7.36
N ASN A 123 -10.57 15.95 6.04
CA ASN A 123 -9.79 16.89 5.25
C ASN A 123 -10.59 18.19 5.02
N ASP A 124 -9.97 19.34 5.13
CA ASP A 124 -10.59 20.63 4.82
C ASP A 124 -10.55 21.00 3.32
N GLY A 125 -10.15 20.05 2.47
CA GLY A 125 -9.96 20.24 1.04
C GLY A 125 -8.69 20.99 0.64
N ARG A 126 -7.79 21.26 1.61
CA ARG A 126 -6.51 21.95 1.40
C ARG A 126 -5.32 21.15 1.92
N GLY A 127 -5.52 19.84 2.14
CA GLY A 127 -4.51 18.97 2.73
C GLY A 127 -4.29 19.19 4.23
N ARG A 128 -5.25 19.81 4.93
CA ARG A 128 -5.24 19.93 6.39
C ARG A 128 -6.31 19.04 6.98
N PHE A 129 -5.94 18.29 8.01
CA PHE A 129 -6.76 17.23 8.57
C PHE A 129 -7.15 17.51 10.02
N VAL A 130 -8.42 17.29 10.35
CA VAL A 130 -8.97 17.44 11.69
C VAL A 130 -9.46 16.09 12.20
N LYS A 131 -9.02 15.68 13.39
CA LYS A 131 -9.44 14.41 14.00
C LYS A 131 -10.96 14.40 14.19
N ARG A 132 -11.62 13.41 13.58
CA ARG A 132 -13.07 13.22 13.62
C ARG A 132 -13.50 12.16 14.63
N GLN A 133 -12.84 11.00 14.59
CA GLN A 133 -13.21 9.85 15.42
C GLN A 133 -11.97 9.00 15.74
N GLU A 134 -12.03 8.34 16.90
CA GLU A 134 -11.15 7.23 17.24
C GLU A 134 -12.02 6.01 17.51
N LEU A 135 -11.84 4.98 16.69
CA LEU A 135 -12.53 3.69 16.81
C LEU A 135 -11.73 2.81 17.77
N GLU A 136 -12.44 2.18 18.70
CA GLU A 136 -11.90 1.26 19.69
C GLU A 136 -12.39 -0.18 19.44
N GLY A 137 -11.91 -1.15 20.23
CA GLY A 137 -12.33 -2.56 20.13
C GLY A 137 -11.40 -3.43 19.31
N PHE A 138 -10.28 -2.91 18.84
CA PHE A 138 -9.20 -3.67 18.19
C PHE A 138 -8.16 -4.15 19.21
N GLN A 139 -7.41 -5.19 18.85
CA GLN A 139 -6.26 -5.64 19.65
C GLN A 139 -4.93 -5.37 18.95
N GLY A 140 -4.91 -5.50 17.63
CA GLY A 140 -3.74 -5.24 16.81
C GLY A 140 -4.15 -4.95 15.37
N PRO A 141 -4.79 -3.78 15.09
CA PRO A 141 -5.14 -3.41 13.72
C PRO A 141 -3.87 -3.14 12.92
N VAL A 142 -3.73 -3.78 11.74
CA VAL A 142 -2.49 -3.75 10.96
C VAL A 142 -2.67 -3.31 9.51
N ALA A 143 -3.86 -3.45 8.95
CA ALA A 143 -4.13 -3.02 7.59
C ALA A 143 -5.58 -2.54 7.45
N LEU A 144 -5.80 -1.57 6.57
CA LEU A 144 -7.07 -0.90 6.33
C LEU A 144 -7.40 -0.90 4.83
N VAL A 145 -8.67 -1.08 4.51
CA VAL A 145 -9.24 -0.85 3.18
C VAL A 145 -10.45 0.04 3.32
N ALA A 146 -10.51 1.09 2.50
CA ALA A 146 -11.61 2.04 2.42
C ALA A 146 -12.32 1.87 1.06
N ALA A 147 -13.60 1.50 1.06
CA ALA A 147 -14.43 1.35 -0.14
C ALA A 147 -15.91 1.38 0.23
N ASP A 148 -16.76 1.60 -0.76
CA ASP A 148 -18.21 1.42 -0.63
C ASP A 148 -18.54 -0.08 -0.85
N PHE A 149 -18.71 -0.83 0.27
CA PHE A 149 -18.94 -2.29 0.19
C PHE A 149 -20.39 -2.64 -0.09
N ASP A 150 -21.36 -1.78 0.24
CA ASP A 150 -22.80 -2.06 0.06
C ASP A 150 -23.45 -1.23 -1.05
N ARG A 151 -22.67 -0.46 -1.79
CA ARG A 151 -23.11 0.38 -2.92
C ARG A 151 -24.14 1.45 -2.54
N ASP A 152 -24.05 1.94 -1.30
CA ASP A 152 -24.91 3.03 -0.84
C ASP A 152 -24.34 4.43 -1.13
N GLY A 153 -23.16 4.49 -1.73
CA GLY A 153 -22.45 5.71 -2.12
C GLY A 153 -21.59 6.31 -0.99
N ARG A 154 -21.44 5.61 0.12
CA ARG A 154 -20.61 6.04 1.26
C ARG A 154 -19.41 5.12 1.42
N VAL A 155 -18.31 5.68 1.91
CA VAL A 155 -17.10 4.90 2.14
C VAL A 155 -17.21 4.15 3.47
N ASP A 156 -17.05 2.84 3.41
CA ASP A 156 -16.91 1.91 4.52
C ASP A 156 -15.44 1.62 4.83
N LEU A 157 -15.18 0.89 5.91
CA LEU A 157 -13.83 0.55 6.34
C LEU A 157 -13.72 -0.93 6.72
N ALA A 158 -12.81 -1.66 6.09
CA ALA A 158 -12.38 -2.98 6.54
C ALA A 158 -11.03 -2.90 7.25
N VAL A 159 -10.89 -3.58 8.37
CA VAL A 159 -9.71 -3.57 9.24
C VAL A 159 -9.23 -4.99 9.48
N ALA A 160 -8.01 -5.32 9.08
CA ALA A 160 -7.36 -6.57 9.48
C ALA A 160 -6.75 -6.42 10.88
N ASP A 161 -7.13 -7.29 11.81
CA ASP A 161 -6.59 -7.32 13.16
C ASP A 161 -5.77 -8.59 13.39
N THR A 162 -4.47 -8.40 13.57
CA THR A 162 -3.50 -9.51 13.66
C THR A 162 -3.65 -10.35 14.92
N LEU A 163 -4.10 -9.76 16.03
CA LEU A 163 -4.28 -10.46 17.31
C LEU A 163 -5.65 -11.11 17.43
N LEU A 164 -6.69 -10.51 16.85
CA LEU A 164 -8.01 -11.11 16.76
C LEU A 164 -8.08 -12.20 15.67
N SER A 165 -7.14 -12.22 14.70
CA SER A 165 -7.15 -13.10 13.54
C SER A 165 -8.41 -12.93 12.67
N THR A 166 -8.90 -11.71 12.53
CA THR A 166 -10.14 -11.35 11.81
C THR A 166 -9.96 -10.15 10.91
N VAL A 167 -10.86 -10.01 9.94
CA VAL A 167 -11.20 -8.74 9.29
C VAL A 167 -12.49 -8.22 9.92
N LEU A 168 -12.46 -6.99 10.42
CA LEU A 168 -13.62 -6.27 10.96
C LEU A 168 -14.12 -5.30 9.90
N VAL A 169 -15.43 -5.30 9.64
CA VAL A 169 -16.07 -4.41 8.65
C VAL A 169 -16.92 -3.38 9.38
N HIS A 170 -16.63 -2.12 9.11
CA HIS A 170 -17.35 -0.97 9.65
C HIS A 170 -18.07 -0.24 8.52
N ARG A 171 -19.37 0.05 8.71
CA ARG A 171 -20.17 0.82 7.77
C ARG A 171 -20.05 2.30 8.06
N GLY A 172 -19.81 3.09 7.02
CA GLY A 172 -19.79 4.53 7.07
C GLY A 172 -21.19 5.16 7.06
N ASP A 173 -21.36 6.27 7.77
CA ASP A 173 -22.61 7.04 7.75
C ASP A 173 -22.60 8.20 6.74
N GLY A 174 -21.50 8.36 5.99
CA GLY A 174 -21.26 9.46 5.05
C GLY A 174 -21.12 10.83 5.72
N LYS A 175 -20.80 10.86 7.02
CA LYS A 175 -20.56 12.08 7.83
C LYS A 175 -19.32 11.92 8.73
N GLY A 176 -18.45 10.96 8.38
CA GLY A 176 -17.28 10.61 9.16
C GLY A 176 -17.57 9.76 10.41
N GLY A 177 -18.74 9.13 10.51
CA GLY A 177 -19.08 8.15 11.54
C GLY A 177 -18.93 6.71 11.00
N MET A 178 -18.42 5.79 11.83
CA MET A 178 -18.16 4.39 11.50
C MET A 178 -18.76 3.46 12.53
N ASN A 179 -19.49 2.42 12.10
CA ASN A 179 -20.11 1.43 12.97
C ASN A 179 -19.71 0.01 12.58
N LEU A 180 -19.23 -0.79 13.55
CA LEU A 180 -18.92 -2.21 13.31
C LEU A 180 -20.20 -2.98 12.95
N VAL A 181 -20.18 -3.68 11.80
CA VAL A 181 -21.33 -4.44 11.29
C VAL A 181 -21.03 -5.93 11.13
N ALA A 182 -19.79 -6.33 10.90
CA ALA A 182 -19.43 -7.73 10.69
C ALA A 182 -17.97 -8.03 11.05
N GLN A 183 -17.68 -9.33 11.28
CA GLN A 183 -16.33 -9.88 11.44
C GLN A 183 -16.19 -11.17 10.64
N TYR A 184 -15.03 -11.35 9.99
CA TYR A 184 -14.73 -12.53 9.18
C TYR A 184 -13.39 -13.14 9.58
N PRO A 185 -13.25 -14.49 9.57
CA PRO A 185 -11.97 -15.14 9.81
C PRO A 185 -10.93 -14.71 8.75
N ALA A 186 -9.71 -14.39 9.17
CA ALA A 186 -8.63 -13.93 8.29
C ALA A 186 -7.38 -14.85 8.34
N GLY A 187 -7.49 -16.00 8.97
CA GLY A 187 -6.34 -16.85 9.25
C GLY A 187 -5.49 -16.32 10.41
N SER A 188 -4.44 -17.06 10.77
CA SER A 188 -3.57 -16.69 11.90
C SER A 188 -2.60 -15.57 11.49
N ARG A 189 -2.52 -14.52 12.28
CA ARG A 189 -1.67 -13.34 12.04
C ARG A 189 -1.94 -12.72 10.66
N PRO A 190 -3.17 -12.24 10.38
CA PRO A 190 -3.41 -11.45 9.19
C PRO A 190 -2.51 -10.23 9.17
N HIS A 191 -2.08 -9.83 7.97
CA HIS A 191 -1.05 -8.81 7.85
C HIS A 191 -1.39 -7.75 6.81
N ILE A 192 -1.59 -8.11 5.56
CA ILE A 192 -2.00 -7.19 4.49
C ILE A 192 -3.46 -7.47 4.14
N LEU A 193 -4.23 -6.41 3.99
CA LEU A 193 -5.59 -6.43 3.48
C LEU A 193 -5.64 -5.59 2.21
N ALA A 194 -6.22 -6.12 1.16
CA ALA A 194 -6.37 -5.43 -0.11
C ALA A 194 -7.79 -5.62 -0.66
N GLN A 195 -8.20 -4.70 -1.52
CA GLN A 195 -9.48 -4.73 -2.23
C GLN A 195 -9.27 -4.99 -3.72
N THR A 196 -10.23 -5.66 -4.33
CA THR A 196 -10.26 -5.98 -5.75
C THR A 196 -11.66 -6.39 -6.17
N ASP A 197 -11.90 -6.72 -7.43
CA ASP A 197 -13.14 -7.35 -7.94
C ASP A 197 -12.73 -8.61 -8.72
N LEU A 198 -12.38 -9.68 -7.97
CA LEU A 198 -11.85 -10.94 -8.53
C LEU A 198 -12.87 -11.72 -9.36
N ASN A 199 -14.17 -11.54 -9.07
CA ASN A 199 -15.23 -12.26 -9.72
C ASN A 199 -15.94 -11.42 -10.80
N ARG A 200 -15.62 -10.13 -10.95
CA ARG A 200 -16.16 -9.19 -11.92
C ARG A 200 -17.66 -8.95 -11.83
N ASP A 201 -18.19 -9.02 -10.63
CA ASP A 201 -19.60 -8.69 -10.38
C ASP A 201 -19.82 -7.21 -10.05
N GLY A 202 -18.71 -6.44 -9.98
CA GLY A 202 -18.66 -5.03 -9.65
C GLY A 202 -18.82 -4.76 -8.15
N VAL A 203 -18.83 -5.78 -7.27
CA VAL A 203 -18.77 -5.63 -5.81
C VAL A 203 -17.30 -5.74 -5.37
N VAL A 204 -16.94 -5.01 -4.35
CA VAL A 204 -15.57 -5.06 -3.82
C VAL A 204 -15.34 -6.36 -3.07
N ASP A 205 -14.33 -7.12 -3.48
CA ASP A 205 -13.81 -8.28 -2.78
C ASP A 205 -12.62 -7.87 -1.89
N LEU A 206 -12.35 -8.65 -0.84
CA LEU A 206 -11.20 -8.47 0.02
C LEU A 206 -10.26 -9.67 -0.08
N VAL A 207 -8.95 -9.39 -0.11
CA VAL A 207 -7.91 -10.40 -0.03
C VAL A 207 -7.00 -10.08 1.14
N VAL A 208 -6.81 -11.06 2.05
CA VAL A 208 -5.99 -10.89 3.23
C VAL A 208 -4.89 -11.93 3.30
N THR A 209 -3.65 -11.50 3.59
CA THR A 209 -2.50 -12.40 3.81
C THR A 209 -2.47 -12.88 5.26
N SER A 210 -2.11 -14.16 5.48
CA SER A 210 -1.92 -14.76 6.79
C SER A 210 -0.48 -15.25 6.96
N LEU A 211 0.29 -14.54 7.79
CA LEU A 211 1.69 -14.89 8.06
C LEU A 211 1.84 -16.18 8.82
N GLY A 212 0.90 -16.48 9.72
CA GLY A 212 0.98 -17.66 10.57
C GLY A 212 0.61 -18.97 9.87
N GLN A 213 -0.18 -18.92 8.81
CA GLN A 213 -0.65 -20.08 8.05
C GLN A 213 -0.04 -20.19 6.66
N HIS A 214 0.67 -19.14 6.20
CA HIS A 214 1.23 -19.05 4.85
C HIS A 214 0.16 -19.19 3.77
N THR A 215 -0.93 -18.44 3.94
CA THR A 215 -2.09 -18.44 3.05
C THR A 215 -2.50 -17.02 2.69
N ILE A 216 -3.31 -16.91 1.65
CA ILE A 216 -4.21 -15.78 1.47
C ILE A 216 -5.65 -16.27 1.62
N SER A 217 -6.52 -15.40 2.10
CA SER A 217 -7.96 -15.63 2.17
C SER A 217 -8.67 -14.63 1.29
N VAL A 218 -9.51 -15.11 0.39
CA VAL A 218 -10.37 -14.30 -0.50
C VAL A 218 -11.76 -14.26 0.11
N LEU A 219 -12.27 -13.08 0.40
CA LEU A 219 -13.63 -12.81 0.87
C LEU A 219 -14.38 -12.14 -0.27
N LEU A 220 -15.28 -12.85 -0.94
CA LEU A 220 -16.09 -12.29 -2.01
C LEU A 220 -17.19 -11.41 -1.42
N GLY A 221 -17.29 -10.20 -1.92
CA GLY A 221 -18.28 -9.22 -1.51
C GLY A 221 -19.68 -9.57 -1.99
N LYS A 222 -20.69 -9.08 -1.27
CA LYS A 222 -22.10 -9.14 -1.64
C LYS A 222 -22.67 -7.74 -1.69
N VAL A 223 -23.69 -7.54 -2.47
CA VAL A 223 -24.35 -6.23 -2.68
C VAL A 223 -24.86 -5.59 -1.37
N ASP A 224 -25.07 -6.39 -0.32
CA ASP A 224 -25.52 -5.90 0.99
C ASP A 224 -24.37 -5.47 1.92
N GLY A 225 -23.13 -5.45 1.40
CA GLY A 225 -21.92 -5.09 2.15
C GLY A 225 -21.40 -6.18 3.07
N THR A 226 -21.97 -7.38 2.99
CA THR A 226 -21.43 -8.58 3.64
C THR A 226 -20.48 -9.33 2.70
N PHE A 227 -19.73 -10.30 3.24
CA PHE A 227 -18.81 -11.12 2.47
C PHE A 227 -19.17 -12.60 2.58
N GLU A 228 -18.75 -13.40 1.58
CA GLU A 228 -18.81 -14.86 1.66
C GLU A 228 -17.81 -15.40 2.69
N GLU A 229 -17.96 -16.68 3.04
CA GLU A 229 -16.94 -17.41 3.81
C GLU A 229 -15.59 -17.39 3.07
N PRO A 230 -14.47 -17.20 3.78
CA PRO A 230 -13.17 -17.03 3.14
C PRO A 230 -12.74 -18.26 2.32
N ARG A 231 -12.34 -18.05 1.08
CA ARG A 231 -11.67 -19.05 0.24
C ARG A 231 -10.18 -18.99 0.49
N VAL A 232 -9.61 -20.06 1.07
CA VAL A 232 -8.22 -20.08 1.52
C VAL A 232 -7.31 -20.69 0.45
N VAL A 233 -6.27 -19.96 0.06
CA VAL A 233 -5.27 -20.38 -0.93
C VAL A 233 -3.90 -20.47 -0.25
N LYS A 234 -3.24 -21.63 -0.34
CA LYS A 234 -1.87 -21.81 0.16
C LYS A 234 -0.87 -21.13 -0.76
N VAL A 235 0.08 -20.41 -0.16
CA VAL A 235 1.20 -19.76 -0.85
C VAL A 235 2.52 -20.14 -0.18
N LYS A 236 3.61 -19.47 -0.53
CA LYS A 236 4.91 -19.65 0.12
C LYS A 236 4.97 -18.97 1.49
N ARG A 237 6.09 -19.18 2.22
CA ARG A 237 6.24 -18.72 3.62
C ARG A 237 6.24 -17.19 3.72
N PHE A 238 5.54 -16.69 4.74
CA PHE A 238 5.42 -15.29 5.07
C PHE A 238 4.96 -14.44 3.87
N PRO A 239 3.70 -14.65 3.39
CA PRO A 239 3.13 -13.81 2.36
C PRO A 239 2.94 -12.39 2.88
N HIS A 240 3.53 -11.42 2.21
CA HIS A 240 3.42 -9.99 2.56
C HIS A 240 2.50 -9.30 1.56
N TYR A 241 3.06 -8.59 0.62
CA TYR A 241 2.36 -7.68 -0.29
C TYR A 241 1.82 -8.36 -1.53
N MET A 242 0.75 -7.75 -2.06
CA MET A 242 0.08 -8.20 -3.26
C MET A 242 -0.10 -7.04 -4.24
N ALA A 243 -0.03 -7.34 -5.53
CA ALA A 243 -0.48 -6.48 -6.62
C ALA A 243 -1.51 -7.24 -7.44
N PHE A 244 -2.53 -6.53 -7.93
CA PHE A 244 -3.65 -7.09 -8.66
C PHE A 244 -3.69 -6.50 -10.07
N ALA A 245 -3.80 -7.34 -11.07
CA ALA A 245 -4.03 -6.97 -12.46
C ALA A 245 -4.23 -8.23 -13.32
N ASP A 246 -4.65 -8.05 -14.56
CA ASP A 246 -4.61 -9.11 -15.57
C ASP A 246 -3.17 -9.31 -16.07
N PHE A 247 -2.41 -10.13 -15.34
CA PHE A 247 -1.03 -10.48 -15.70
C PHE A 247 -0.95 -11.59 -16.74
N THR A 248 -2.01 -12.34 -16.97
CA THR A 248 -2.07 -13.40 -17.96
C THR A 248 -2.55 -12.93 -19.33
N GLY A 249 -3.34 -11.86 -19.39
CA GLY A 249 -3.97 -11.34 -20.61
C GLY A 249 -5.26 -12.09 -20.97
N ASP A 250 -5.85 -12.84 -20.02
CA ASP A 250 -7.09 -13.57 -20.22
C ASP A 250 -8.34 -12.77 -19.87
N GLY A 251 -8.11 -11.57 -19.38
CA GLY A 251 -9.12 -10.64 -18.98
C GLY A 251 -9.62 -10.82 -17.55
N HIS A 252 -9.07 -11.71 -16.76
CA HIS A 252 -9.37 -11.87 -15.33
C HIS A 252 -8.29 -11.23 -14.46
N GLU A 253 -8.66 -10.84 -13.27
CA GLU A 253 -7.70 -10.27 -12.32
C GLU A 253 -6.89 -11.38 -11.66
N ASP A 254 -5.56 -11.25 -11.74
CA ASP A 254 -4.56 -12.13 -11.15
C ASP A 254 -3.95 -11.49 -9.91
N VAL A 255 -3.21 -12.27 -9.12
CA VAL A 255 -2.53 -11.79 -7.92
C VAL A 255 -1.05 -12.10 -7.97
N ALA A 256 -0.21 -11.06 -7.93
CA ALA A 256 1.21 -11.19 -7.69
C ALA A 256 1.47 -10.98 -6.19
N ILE A 257 2.00 -11.99 -5.50
CA ILE A 257 2.25 -11.94 -4.04
C ILE A 257 3.71 -12.22 -3.73
N VAL A 258 4.33 -11.39 -2.91
CA VAL A 258 5.68 -11.61 -2.40
C VAL A 258 5.66 -12.44 -1.12
N CYS A 259 6.55 -13.42 -1.04
CA CYS A 259 6.69 -14.35 0.07
C CYS A 259 8.09 -14.22 0.67
N ALA A 260 8.22 -13.43 1.73
CA ALA A 260 9.49 -13.04 2.31
C ALA A 260 10.31 -14.19 2.90
N GLY A 261 9.65 -15.28 3.33
CA GLY A 261 10.33 -16.45 3.90
C GLY A 261 10.98 -17.37 2.85
N ASP A 262 10.69 -17.16 1.57
CA ASP A 262 11.24 -17.97 0.48
C ASP A 262 11.88 -17.11 -0.63
N ASP A 263 12.05 -15.80 -0.41
CA ASP A 263 12.67 -14.84 -1.33
C ASP A 263 12.06 -14.95 -2.76
N THR A 264 10.72 -14.94 -2.82
CA THR A 264 9.99 -15.31 -4.04
C THR A 264 8.76 -14.45 -4.22
N LEU A 265 8.48 -14.06 -5.45
CA LEU A 265 7.18 -13.59 -5.90
C LEU A 265 6.42 -14.78 -6.50
N VAL A 266 5.19 -15.00 -6.05
CA VAL A 266 4.27 -16.02 -6.58
C VAL A 266 3.19 -15.32 -7.40
N LEU A 267 2.98 -15.77 -8.62
CA LEU A 267 1.88 -15.32 -9.48
C LEU A 267 0.73 -16.34 -9.39
N LEU A 268 -0.45 -15.86 -9.03
CA LEU A 268 -1.68 -16.63 -8.97
C LEU A 268 -2.62 -16.14 -10.07
N ALA A 269 -3.06 -17.03 -10.93
CA ALA A 269 -4.05 -16.71 -11.97
C ALA A 269 -5.46 -16.81 -11.42
N GLY A 270 -6.29 -15.79 -11.68
CA GLY A 270 -7.70 -15.76 -11.38
C GLY A 270 -8.53 -16.47 -12.45
N ASP A 271 -9.72 -16.94 -12.09
CA ASP A 271 -10.65 -17.59 -13.00
C ASP A 271 -11.90 -16.72 -13.29
N GLY A 272 -11.90 -15.46 -12.83
CA GLY A 272 -13.03 -14.55 -12.91
C GLY A 272 -14.25 -14.97 -12.07
N LYS A 273 -14.07 -15.91 -11.12
CA LYS A 273 -15.09 -16.37 -10.16
C LYS A 273 -14.59 -16.30 -8.73
N GLY A 274 -13.47 -15.59 -8.50
CA GLY A 274 -12.85 -15.46 -7.20
C GLY A 274 -11.98 -16.65 -6.76
N ASN A 275 -11.70 -17.61 -7.65
CA ASN A 275 -10.74 -18.66 -7.35
C ASN A 275 -9.37 -18.29 -7.93
N LEU A 276 -8.32 -18.64 -7.19
CA LEU A 276 -6.94 -18.35 -7.54
C LEU A 276 -6.15 -19.63 -7.68
N ARG A 277 -5.38 -19.76 -8.74
CA ARG A 277 -4.54 -20.92 -9.04
C ARG A 277 -3.09 -20.48 -9.25
N LYS A 278 -2.15 -21.12 -8.56
CA LYS A 278 -0.73 -20.85 -8.77
C LYS A 278 -0.35 -21.04 -10.23
N LEU A 279 0.27 -20.02 -10.82
CA LEU A 279 0.73 -20.01 -12.21
C LEU A 279 2.25 -20.12 -12.31
N ALA A 280 2.99 -19.23 -11.60
CA ALA A 280 4.44 -19.14 -11.69
C ALA A 280 5.06 -18.67 -10.36
N GLU A 281 6.38 -18.82 -10.26
CA GLU A 281 7.22 -18.27 -9.20
C GLU A 281 8.45 -17.58 -9.81
N PHE A 282 8.83 -16.44 -9.23
CA PHE A 282 9.97 -15.65 -9.65
C PHE A 282 10.88 -15.37 -8.46
N PRO A 283 12.18 -15.71 -8.51
CA PRO A 283 13.11 -15.36 -7.45
C PRO A 283 13.28 -13.84 -7.36
N THR A 284 13.30 -13.31 -6.14
CA THR A 284 13.52 -11.91 -5.84
C THR A 284 14.92 -11.69 -5.22
N GLY A 285 15.19 -10.53 -4.65
CA GLY A 285 16.25 -10.38 -3.66
C GLY A 285 15.80 -10.93 -2.30
N VAL A 286 16.63 -10.74 -1.27
CA VAL A 286 16.38 -11.33 0.06
C VAL A 286 15.37 -10.50 0.85
N ASN A 287 14.41 -11.18 1.47
CA ASN A 287 13.37 -10.59 2.30
C ASN A 287 12.51 -9.56 1.52
N PRO A 288 11.84 -9.99 0.41
CA PRO A 288 10.99 -9.10 -0.37
C PRO A 288 9.78 -8.68 0.46
N HIS A 289 9.43 -7.38 0.40
CA HIS A 289 8.28 -6.84 1.12
C HIS A 289 7.29 -6.16 0.16
N PRO A 290 7.53 -4.94 -0.35
CA PRO A 290 6.55 -4.30 -1.22
C PRO A 290 6.61 -4.85 -2.64
N VAL A 291 5.46 -4.85 -3.32
CA VAL A 291 5.33 -5.08 -4.76
C VAL A 291 4.36 -4.07 -5.34
N VAL A 292 4.69 -3.53 -6.50
CA VAL A 292 3.82 -2.66 -7.28
C VAL A 292 3.77 -3.13 -8.73
N ALA A 293 2.64 -2.87 -9.39
CA ALA A 293 2.43 -3.14 -10.81
C ALA A 293 2.27 -1.82 -11.58
N GLY A 294 2.86 -1.74 -12.78
CA GLY A 294 2.77 -0.58 -13.65
C GLY A 294 3.51 -0.79 -14.96
N ASP A 295 3.26 0.03 -15.96
CA ASP A 295 4.04 0.02 -17.20
C ASP A 295 5.35 0.81 -17.00
N PHE A 296 6.28 0.19 -16.29
CA PHE A 296 7.57 0.83 -15.95
C PHE A 296 8.57 0.82 -17.12
N THR A 297 8.29 0.03 -18.14
CA THR A 297 9.17 -0.07 -19.33
C THR A 297 8.62 0.64 -20.57
N GLY A 298 7.44 1.28 -20.49
CA GLY A 298 6.84 2.11 -21.54
C GLY A 298 6.37 1.32 -22.75
N ASP A 299 6.12 0.01 -22.61
CA ASP A 299 5.68 -0.84 -23.70
C ASP A 299 4.17 -1.15 -23.71
N GLY A 300 3.42 -0.52 -22.81
CA GLY A 300 1.98 -0.65 -22.66
C GLY A 300 1.52 -1.88 -21.87
N ARG A 301 2.46 -2.62 -21.27
CA ARG A 301 2.18 -3.82 -20.44
C ARG A 301 2.53 -3.56 -18.99
N LEU A 302 1.85 -4.28 -18.10
CA LEU A 302 2.12 -4.15 -16.67
C LEU A 302 3.33 -5.01 -16.28
N ASP A 303 4.35 -4.35 -15.80
CA ASP A 303 5.52 -4.92 -15.15
C ASP A 303 5.31 -5.01 -13.63
N LEU A 304 6.21 -5.70 -12.93
CA LEU A 304 6.21 -5.78 -11.47
C LEU A 304 7.55 -5.29 -10.92
N ILE A 305 7.49 -4.50 -9.85
CA ILE A 305 8.68 -4.09 -9.08
C ILE A 305 8.52 -4.56 -7.64
N VAL A 306 9.55 -5.24 -7.14
CA VAL A 306 9.63 -5.77 -5.77
C VAL A 306 10.75 -5.10 -5.02
N GLY A 307 10.47 -4.54 -3.85
CA GLY A 307 11.49 -4.03 -2.94
C GLY A 307 12.05 -5.14 -2.04
N ASN A 308 13.36 -5.29 -2.02
CA ASN A 308 14.06 -6.34 -1.26
C ASN A 308 14.82 -5.72 -0.09
N ARG A 309 14.33 -5.97 1.14
CA ARG A 309 14.81 -5.30 2.35
C ARG A 309 16.25 -5.64 2.72
N SER A 310 16.63 -6.90 2.62
CA SER A 310 17.95 -7.34 3.09
C SER A 310 19.04 -7.23 2.05
N THR A 311 18.70 -7.10 0.77
CA THR A 311 19.67 -6.86 -0.31
C THR A 311 19.73 -5.40 -0.76
N ASN A 312 18.86 -4.53 -0.22
CA ASN A 312 18.78 -3.11 -0.53
C ASN A 312 18.72 -2.86 -2.04
N ASP A 313 17.73 -3.47 -2.69
CA ASP A 313 17.52 -3.33 -4.13
C ASP A 313 16.06 -3.53 -4.53
N LEU A 314 15.79 -3.23 -5.80
CA LEU A 314 14.52 -3.47 -6.44
C LEU A 314 14.71 -4.56 -7.49
N THR A 315 13.92 -5.63 -7.41
CA THR A 315 13.78 -6.61 -8.49
C THR A 315 12.72 -6.12 -9.45
N ILE A 316 13.08 -6.02 -10.75
CA ILE A 316 12.17 -5.58 -11.81
C ILE A 316 11.86 -6.78 -12.70
N LEU A 317 10.58 -7.12 -12.81
CA LEU A 317 10.08 -8.17 -13.66
C LEU A 317 9.29 -7.55 -14.81
N LYS A 318 9.91 -7.49 -15.98
CA LYS A 318 9.30 -6.98 -17.21
C LYS A 318 8.43 -8.05 -17.84
N ARG A 319 7.16 -7.70 -18.13
CA ARG A 319 6.25 -8.59 -18.88
C ARG A 319 6.44 -8.43 -20.37
N ASP A 320 6.59 -9.54 -21.09
CA ASP A 320 6.66 -9.55 -22.55
C ASP A 320 5.27 -9.70 -23.21
N GLY A 321 5.24 -9.69 -24.56
CA GLY A 321 4.02 -9.83 -25.34
C GLY A 321 3.37 -11.22 -25.26
N THR A 322 4.01 -12.21 -24.67
CA THR A 322 3.49 -13.58 -24.47
C THR A 322 2.95 -13.82 -23.07
N GLY A 323 3.03 -12.80 -22.19
CA GLY A 323 2.65 -12.91 -20.78
C GLY A 323 3.73 -13.49 -19.89
N GLN A 324 4.95 -13.72 -20.42
CA GLN A 324 6.09 -14.17 -19.63
C GLN A 324 6.81 -12.98 -18.99
N PHE A 325 7.36 -13.20 -17.79
CA PHE A 325 8.15 -12.20 -17.10
C PHE A 325 9.65 -12.49 -17.24
N THR A 326 10.39 -11.44 -17.57
CA THR A 326 11.86 -11.45 -17.64
C THR A 326 12.41 -10.51 -16.57
N ARG A 327 13.36 -10.98 -15.75
CA ARG A 327 14.02 -10.14 -14.75
C ARG A 327 15.02 -9.21 -15.44
N LEU A 328 14.85 -7.90 -15.23
CA LEU A 328 15.82 -6.87 -15.60
C LEU A 328 16.94 -6.79 -14.54
N PRO A 329 18.04 -6.06 -14.79
CA PRO A 329 19.04 -5.77 -13.76
C PRO A 329 18.41 -5.09 -12.55
N ASP A 330 18.78 -5.54 -11.35
CA ASP A 330 18.27 -4.97 -10.11
C ASP A 330 18.74 -3.53 -9.93
N VAL A 331 17.86 -2.67 -9.42
CA VAL A 331 18.19 -1.29 -9.08
C VAL A 331 18.60 -1.23 -7.61
N LYS A 332 19.84 -0.82 -7.32
CA LYS A 332 20.32 -0.65 -5.96
C LYS A 332 19.74 0.60 -5.32
N VAL A 333 19.35 0.47 -4.06
CA VAL A 333 18.84 1.57 -3.22
C VAL A 333 19.69 1.65 -1.94
N PRO A 334 19.72 2.82 -1.25
CA PRO A 334 20.69 3.05 -0.17
C PRO A 334 20.39 2.27 1.11
N ASP A 335 19.16 1.80 1.31
CA ASP A 335 18.71 1.14 2.54
C ASP A 335 17.50 0.23 2.27
N ASP A 336 16.98 -0.43 3.32
CA ASP A 336 15.87 -1.36 3.24
C ASP A 336 14.55 -0.70 2.75
N PRO A 337 14.10 -0.95 1.51
CA PRO A 337 12.85 -0.43 1.01
C PRO A 337 11.69 -1.21 1.61
N ILE A 338 10.95 -0.60 2.54
CA ILE A 338 9.81 -1.27 3.19
C ILE A 338 8.48 -0.93 2.57
N VAL A 339 8.41 0.18 1.84
CA VAL A 339 7.22 0.62 1.11
C VAL A 339 7.62 1.08 -0.28
N LEU A 340 6.80 0.71 -1.26
CA LEU A 340 6.82 1.24 -2.61
C LEU A 340 5.44 1.82 -2.93
N GLY A 341 5.43 2.98 -3.55
CA GLY A 341 4.29 3.51 -4.27
C GLY A 341 4.71 3.85 -5.69
N ALA A 342 3.76 3.88 -6.60
CA ALA A 342 4.01 4.30 -7.98
C ALA A 342 3.08 5.44 -8.37
N GLY A 343 3.57 6.39 -9.18
CA GLY A 343 2.81 7.53 -9.69
C GLY A 343 3.68 8.35 -10.61
N ASP A 344 3.09 9.29 -11.33
CA ASP A 344 3.82 10.27 -12.13
C ASP A 344 3.98 11.55 -11.29
N PHE A 345 5.06 11.60 -10.48
CA PHE A 345 5.30 12.68 -9.52
C PHE A 345 5.88 13.95 -10.16
N ASN A 346 6.44 13.84 -11.37
CA ASN A 346 7.04 14.95 -12.10
C ASN A 346 6.24 15.34 -13.36
N GLU A 347 5.11 14.68 -13.60
CA GLU A 347 4.17 14.91 -14.71
C GLU A 347 4.81 14.77 -16.11
N ASP A 348 5.82 13.88 -16.25
CA ASP A 348 6.48 13.60 -17.54
C ASP A 348 5.81 12.46 -18.34
N GLY A 349 4.74 11.87 -17.80
CA GLY A 349 3.96 10.80 -18.41
C GLY A 349 4.56 9.41 -18.20
N LYS A 350 5.60 9.27 -17.38
CA LYS A 350 6.20 8.00 -17.01
C LYS A 350 5.96 7.69 -15.53
N PRO A 351 5.81 6.42 -15.16
CA PRO A 351 5.66 6.07 -13.76
C PRO A 351 6.98 6.23 -13.01
N ASP A 352 6.92 7.00 -11.92
CA ASP A 352 7.94 7.15 -10.91
C ASP A 352 7.65 6.24 -9.72
N LEU A 353 8.59 6.13 -8.80
CA LEU A 353 8.43 5.40 -7.54
C LEU A 353 8.61 6.32 -6.34
N VAL A 354 7.78 6.17 -5.33
CA VAL A 354 8.12 6.60 -3.98
C VAL A 354 8.62 5.39 -3.19
N LEU A 355 9.80 5.53 -2.60
CA LEU A 355 10.40 4.54 -1.71
C LEU A 355 10.42 5.09 -0.29
N VAL A 356 10.06 4.23 0.66
CA VAL A 356 10.19 4.54 2.08
C VAL A 356 11.19 3.58 2.70
N PHE A 357 12.20 4.14 3.39
CA PHE A 357 13.31 3.42 3.99
C PHE A 357 13.17 3.41 5.52
N ALA A 358 13.08 2.20 6.11
CA ALA A 358 12.82 2.06 7.52
C ALA A 358 13.97 2.60 8.38
N SER A 359 15.20 2.21 8.08
CA SER A 359 16.36 2.55 8.90
C SER A 359 16.82 4.00 8.72
N LEU A 360 16.61 4.57 7.53
CA LEU A 360 16.89 5.98 7.25
C LEU A 360 15.80 6.91 7.80
N HIS A 361 14.59 6.39 8.09
CA HIS A 361 13.41 7.20 8.46
C HIS A 361 13.07 8.27 7.41
N ARG A 362 13.20 7.92 6.14
CA ARG A 362 13.10 8.81 5.00
C ARG A 362 12.23 8.22 3.90
N ALA A 363 11.62 9.10 3.14
CA ALA A 363 11.03 8.80 1.84
C ALA A 363 11.87 9.46 0.72
N ALA A 364 11.85 8.87 -0.46
CA ALA A 364 12.47 9.44 -1.65
C ALA A 364 11.64 9.12 -2.88
N ILE A 365 11.59 10.06 -3.82
CA ILE A 365 11.01 9.86 -5.14
C ILE A 365 12.15 9.44 -6.08
N TYR A 366 11.90 8.38 -6.85
CA TYR A 366 12.78 7.87 -7.88
C TYR A 366 12.11 8.05 -9.23
N LEU A 367 12.68 8.93 -10.06
CA LEU A 367 12.15 9.22 -11.37
C LEU A 367 12.42 8.08 -12.34
N GLY A 368 11.35 7.63 -13.01
CA GLY A 368 11.38 6.57 -14.00
C GLY A 368 11.84 7.07 -15.37
N ASP A 369 12.69 6.30 -16.05
CA ASP A 369 13.12 6.61 -17.42
C ASP A 369 12.17 6.07 -18.50
N GLY A 370 11.12 5.31 -18.09
CA GLY A 370 10.20 4.60 -18.97
C GLY A 370 10.84 3.41 -19.68
N ARG A 371 11.97 2.87 -19.16
CA ARG A 371 12.67 1.69 -19.67
C ARG A 371 13.04 0.70 -18.57
N GLY A 372 12.48 0.91 -17.37
CA GLY A 372 12.76 0.13 -16.18
C GLY A 372 13.97 0.64 -15.37
N GLY A 373 14.55 1.77 -15.73
CA GLY A 373 15.57 2.47 -14.96
C GLY A 373 14.95 3.50 -14.01
N PHE A 374 15.52 3.64 -12.81
CA PHE A 374 15.05 4.59 -11.80
C PHE A 374 16.23 5.33 -11.17
N THR A 375 16.10 6.64 -11.04
CA THR A 375 17.11 7.50 -10.43
C THR A 375 16.51 8.33 -9.31
N PRO A 376 17.16 8.42 -8.12
CA PRO A 376 16.65 9.26 -7.05
C PRO A 376 16.58 10.71 -7.51
N MET A 377 15.47 11.37 -7.21
CA MET A 377 15.35 12.80 -7.43
C MET A 377 16.23 13.54 -6.40
N VAL A 378 17.19 14.30 -6.89
CA VAL A 378 17.98 15.21 -6.07
C VAL A 378 17.28 16.56 -6.08
N SER A 379 16.72 16.99 -4.93
CA SER A 379 16.17 18.33 -4.82
C SER A 379 17.29 19.34 -5.05
N SER A 380 17.18 20.17 -6.10
CA SER A 380 18.10 21.29 -6.26
C SER A 380 17.97 22.21 -5.04
N PRO A 381 19.08 22.65 -4.41
CA PRO A 381 18.99 23.58 -3.32
C PRO A 381 18.22 24.82 -3.79
N THR A 382 17.14 25.16 -3.11
CA THR A 382 16.41 26.40 -3.33
C THR A 382 17.38 27.55 -3.16
N ARG A 383 17.60 28.30 -4.25
CA ARG A 383 18.41 29.54 -4.24
C ARG A 383 17.68 30.65 -3.49
#